data_e23342d19b7c7b2a63bf302496488c9d
#
_entry.id   e23342d19b7c7b2a63bf302496488c9d
#
_cell.length_a   1.000
_cell.length_b   1.000
_cell.length_c   1.000
_cell.angle_alpha   90.00
_cell.angle_beta   90.00
_cell.angle_gamma   90.00
#
_symmetry.space_group_name_H-M   'P 1'
#
loop_
_entity.id
_entity.type
_entity.pdbx_description
1 polymer ?
#
loop_
_entity_poly.entity_id
_entity_poly.type
_entity_poly.pdbx_seq_one_letter_code
_entity_poly.pdbx_strand_id
1 'polypeptide(L)'
;MDNSVVPKRIGVIGLRHDVDTKIGLLKGVPKVIEIENRFDVRSTFFVRVKVLKSSGNEAVEVLKNAEKNGWEIGLHLDNTLALESIESPQWELKELLKYGFNIRGATPHGGIFEASGEKVWRVLDTLSLVYVQGYNNPPPNLKSIALPQHITLDWYVRKYGTKRGYKIFLNDLKKRLSKKGTAIILTHPEYFVLSTGILGSLKPRSYGFRVRMLKYLNKLTIIPLTFLEIRVLSDIYAKMLSELKEEYVFKTLYELSLLISRT
;
A
#
# COMPACT_ATOMS: atom_id res chain seq x y z
N MET A 1 -1.71 17.78 40.49
CA MET A 1 -2.66 17.72 39.35
C MET A 1 -1.83 17.83 38.08
N ASP A 2 -1.56 16.70 37.48
CA ASP A 2 -0.69 16.65 36.28
C ASP A 2 -1.57 16.94 35.04
N ASN A 3 -1.55 18.20 34.59
CA ASN A 3 -2.19 18.61 33.36
C ASN A 3 -1.31 18.18 32.17
N SER A 4 -1.27 16.89 31.88
CA SER A 4 -0.68 16.40 30.63
C SER A 4 -1.53 16.92 29.47
N VAL A 5 -1.09 18.05 28.90
CA VAL A 5 -1.68 18.58 27.64
C VAL A 5 -1.41 17.54 26.58
N VAL A 6 -2.42 16.73 26.26
CA VAL A 6 -2.36 15.82 25.11
C VAL A 6 -2.14 16.70 23.87
N PRO A 7 -1.04 16.55 23.15
CA PRO A 7 -0.76 17.37 21.98
C PRO A 7 -1.90 17.22 20.97
N LYS A 8 -2.47 18.35 20.53
CA LYS A 8 -3.53 18.37 19.52
C LYS A 8 -2.96 17.85 18.21
N ARG A 9 -3.33 16.64 17.82
CA ARG A 9 -2.88 16.04 16.56
C ARG A 9 -3.35 16.86 15.36
N ILE A 10 -2.41 17.17 14.45
CA ILE A 10 -2.58 18.19 13.41
C ILE A 10 -3.25 17.62 12.14
N GLY A 11 -3.25 16.29 11.95
CA GLY A 11 -3.83 15.68 10.75
C GLY A 11 -3.91 14.15 10.81
N VAL A 12 -4.43 13.56 9.73
CA VAL A 12 -4.66 12.12 9.63
C VAL A 12 -3.88 11.53 8.45
N ILE A 13 -3.21 10.41 8.70
CA ILE A 13 -2.42 9.67 7.71
C ILE A 13 -3.06 8.30 7.50
N GLY A 14 -3.51 8.02 6.27
CA GLY A 14 -3.87 6.67 5.83
C GLY A 14 -2.63 5.87 5.47
N LEU A 15 -2.51 4.64 5.97
CA LEU A 15 -1.45 3.73 5.58
C LEU A 15 -1.98 2.69 4.58
N ARG A 16 -1.27 2.56 3.45
CA ARG A 16 -1.61 1.67 2.35
C ARG A 16 -0.40 0.82 1.96
N HIS A 17 -0.64 -0.47 1.75
CA HIS A 17 0.36 -1.43 1.25
C HIS A 17 -0.21 -2.18 0.06
N ASP A 18 0.47 -2.09 -1.10
CA ASP A 18 0.09 -2.83 -2.30
C ASP A 18 0.84 -4.16 -2.34
N VAL A 19 0.11 -5.26 -2.24
CA VAL A 19 0.66 -6.63 -2.18
C VAL A 19 0.74 -7.21 -3.59
N ASP A 20 1.84 -6.92 -4.28
CA ASP A 20 2.03 -7.22 -5.71
C ASP A 20 2.67 -8.58 -5.98
N THR A 21 3.28 -9.19 -4.97
CA THR A 21 4.08 -10.40 -5.14
C THR A 21 3.83 -11.44 -4.04
N LYS A 22 4.08 -12.72 -4.37
CA LYS A 22 4.01 -13.82 -3.40
C LYS A 22 4.94 -13.59 -2.20
N ILE A 23 6.15 -13.07 -2.42
CA ILE A 23 7.09 -12.80 -1.33
C ILE A 23 6.62 -11.61 -0.48
N GLY A 24 6.03 -10.58 -1.10
CA GLY A 24 5.37 -9.48 -0.40
C GLY A 24 4.26 -9.98 0.51
N LEU A 25 3.43 -10.91 0.01
CA LEU A 25 2.34 -11.49 0.78
C LEU A 25 2.84 -12.36 1.95
N LEU A 26 3.68 -13.37 1.66
CA LEU A 26 4.06 -14.39 2.66
C LEU A 26 5.11 -13.91 3.68
N LYS A 27 5.96 -12.97 3.30
CA LYS A 27 7.06 -12.48 4.16
C LYS A 27 6.96 -10.98 4.45
N GLY A 28 6.56 -10.19 3.46
CA GLY A 28 6.49 -8.75 3.57
C GLY A 28 5.34 -8.29 4.48
N VAL A 29 4.13 -8.82 4.28
CA VAL A 29 2.95 -8.51 5.14
C VAL A 29 3.24 -8.80 6.61
N PRO A 30 3.73 -9.99 7.02
CA PRO A 30 4.10 -10.24 8.42
C PRO A 30 5.14 -9.24 8.95
N LYS A 31 6.12 -8.84 8.12
CA LYS A 31 7.15 -7.86 8.53
C LYS A 31 6.59 -6.46 8.73
N VAL A 32 5.67 -6.02 7.87
CA VAL A 32 4.95 -4.75 8.06
C VAL A 32 4.14 -4.79 9.37
N ILE A 33 3.37 -5.86 9.59
CA ILE A 33 2.57 -6.06 10.81
C ILE A 33 3.44 -6.01 12.07
N GLU A 34 4.60 -6.69 12.05
CA GLU A 34 5.57 -6.64 13.16
C GLU A 34 6.00 -5.20 13.49
N ILE A 35 6.28 -4.39 12.45
CA ILE A 35 6.67 -3.00 12.65
C ILE A 35 5.50 -2.16 13.17
N GLU A 36 4.33 -2.26 12.55
CA GLU A 36 3.15 -1.47 12.90
C GLU A 36 2.64 -1.77 14.32
N ASN A 37 2.72 -3.03 14.76
CA ASN A 37 2.39 -3.41 16.14
C ASN A 37 3.24 -2.68 17.18
N ARG A 38 4.52 -2.41 16.90
CA ARG A 38 5.39 -1.68 17.84
C ARG A 38 4.95 -0.25 18.06
N PHE A 39 4.20 0.32 17.13
CA PHE A 39 3.70 1.70 17.18
C PHE A 39 2.19 1.79 17.42
N ASP A 40 1.52 0.66 17.61
CA ASP A 40 0.06 0.57 17.75
C ASP A 40 -0.69 1.25 16.59
N VAL A 41 -0.25 0.98 15.37
CA VAL A 41 -0.90 1.46 14.13
C VAL A 41 -1.41 0.31 13.31
N ARG A 42 -2.43 0.58 12.52
CA ARG A 42 -3.04 -0.36 11.57
C ARG A 42 -3.11 0.28 10.19
N SER A 43 -2.98 -0.55 9.17
CA SER A 43 -2.97 -0.14 7.77
C SER A 43 -3.94 -0.97 6.93
N THR A 44 -4.00 -0.65 5.63
CA THR A 44 -4.76 -1.39 4.63
C THR A 44 -3.82 -2.12 3.69
N PHE A 45 -3.98 -3.43 3.56
CA PHE A 45 -3.31 -4.25 2.56
C PHE A 45 -4.22 -4.45 1.35
N PHE A 46 -3.85 -3.88 0.20
CA PHE A 46 -4.51 -4.14 -1.07
C PHE A 46 -3.91 -5.37 -1.73
N VAL A 47 -4.73 -6.40 -1.95
CA VAL A 47 -4.29 -7.72 -2.37
C VAL A 47 -4.78 -8.03 -3.77
N ARG A 48 -3.87 -8.47 -4.64
CA ARG A 48 -4.18 -8.97 -5.98
C ARG A 48 -4.68 -10.40 -5.90
N VAL A 49 -5.80 -10.70 -6.54
CA VAL A 49 -6.38 -12.05 -6.58
C VAL A 49 -5.39 -13.08 -7.13
N LYS A 50 -4.66 -12.75 -8.20
CA LYS A 50 -3.64 -13.64 -8.79
C LYS A 50 -2.53 -13.98 -7.82
N VAL A 51 -2.09 -13.00 -7.02
CA VAL A 51 -1.05 -13.20 -6.00
C VAL A 51 -1.57 -14.12 -4.90
N LEU A 52 -2.77 -13.88 -4.39
CA LEU A 52 -3.38 -14.70 -3.36
C LEU A 52 -3.54 -16.16 -3.82
N LYS A 53 -4.17 -16.38 -4.99
CA LYS A 53 -4.39 -17.73 -5.55
C LYS A 53 -3.08 -18.49 -5.79
N SER A 54 -2.05 -17.81 -6.28
CA SER A 54 -0.73 -18.44 -6.53
C SER A 54 0.08 -18.70 -5.26
N SER A 55 -0.31 -18.11 -4.14
CA SER A 55 0.40 -18.23 -2.86
C SER A 55 -0.15 -19.34 -1.96
N GLY A 56 -1.37 -19.83 -2.21
CA GLY A 56 -1.98 -20.94 -1.50
C GLY A 56 -2.59 -20.57 -0.13
N ASN A 57 -2.98 -21.57 0.65
CA ASN A 57 -3.70 -21.40 1.91
C ASN A 57 -2.90 -20.64 2.98
N GLU A 58 -1.59 -20.80 3.03
CA GLU A 58 -0.73 -20.03 3.95
C GLU A 58 -0.93 -18.52 3.81
N ALA A 59 -1.09 -18.04 2.57
CA ALA A 59 -1.33 -16.63 2.29
C ALA A 59 -2.72 -16.16 2.79
N VAL A 60 -3.71 -17.02 2.67
CA VAL A 60 -5.06 -16.75 3.20
C VAL A 60 -5.02 -16.62 4.72
N GLU A 61 -4.32 -17.53 5.41
CA GLU A 61 -4.17 -17.49 6.87
C GLU A 61 -3.41 -16.23 7.34
N VAL A 62 -2.34 -15.82 6.63
CA VAL A 62 -1.63 -14.56 6.94
C VAL A 62 -2.58 -13.37 6.90
N LEU A 63 -3.40 -13.26 5.84
CA LEU A 63 -4.34 -12.14 5.69
C LEU A 63 -5.52 -12.22 6.66
N LYS A 64 -6.05 -13.42 6.93
CA LYS A 64 -7.10 -13.63 7.93
C LYS A 64 -6.65 -13.21 9.33
N ASN A 65 -5.43 -13.60 9.70
CA ASN A 65 -4.86 -13.20 10.97
C ASN A 65 -4.65 -11.67 11.03
N ALA A 66 -4.21 -11.05 9.95
CA ALA A 66 -4.12 -9.59 9.85
C ALA A 66 -5.48 -8.94 10.06
N GLU A 67 -6.51 -9.34 9.31
CA GLU A 67 -7.87 -8.80 9.39
C GLU A 67 -8.45 -8.95 10.80
N LYS A 68 -8.32 -10.13 11.43
CA LYS A 68 -8.76 -10.40 12.80
C LYS A 68 -8.12 -9.46 13.83
N ASN A 69 -6.90 -9.01 13.59
CA ASN A 69 -6.14 -8.11 14.47
C ASN A 69 -6.24 -6.64 14.06
N GLY A 70 -7.20 -6.27 13.21
CA GLY A 70 -7.57 -4.90 12.91
C GLY A 70 -6.90 -4.28 11.66
N TRP A 71 -6.12 -5.04 10.90
CA TRP A 71 -5.67 -4.58 9.57
C TRP A 71 -6.81 -4.72 8.57
N GLU A 72 -6.90 -3.78 7.66
CA GLU A 72 -7.89 -3.84 6.58
C GLU A 72 -7.34 -4.58 5.36
N ILE A 73 -8.18 -5.42 4.75
CA ILE A 73 -7.90 -6.06 3.47
C ILE A 73 -8.75 -5.40 2.38
N GLY A 74 -8.10 -4.93 1.32
CA GLY A 74 -8.73 -4.29 0.16
C GLY A 74 -8.39 -5.02 -1.15
N LEU A 75 -9.13 -4.71 -2.20
CA LEU A 75 -8.90 -5.25 -3.55
C LEU A 75 -7.86 -4.41 -4.30
N HIS A 76 -6.75 -5.03 -4.71
CA HIS A 76 -5.82 -4.47 -5.69
C HIS A 76 -6.17 -4.99 -7.08
N LEU A 77 -6.97 -4.23 -7.82
CA LEU A 77 -7.60 -4.63 -9.06
C LEU A 77 -6.59 -4.74 -10.21
N ASP A 78 -6.44 -5.94 -10.78
CA ASP A 78 -5.57 -6.20 -11.94
C ASP A 78 -6.17 -5.69 -13.25
N ASN A 79 -7.50 -5.83 -13.42
CA ASN A 79 -8.20 -5.55 -14.67
C ASN A 79 -8.75 -4.11 -14.74
N THR A 80 -7.85 -3.12 -14.65
CA THR A 80 -8.23 -1.70 -14.68
C THR A 80 -8.55 -1.17 -16.08
N LEU A 81 -8.04 -1.81 -17.13
CA LEU A 81 -8.16 -1.34 -18.52
C LEU A 81 -8.84 -2.34 -19.44
N ALA A 82 -8.78 -3.62 -19.13
CA ALA A 82 -9.29 -4.67 -20.00
C ALA A 82 -10.74 -5.01 -19.64
N LEU A 83 -11.68 -4.24 -20.15
CA LEU A 83 -13.12 -4.56 -20.10
C LEU A 83 -13.47 -5.88 -20.81
N GLU A 84 -12.53 -6.43 -21.57
CA GLU A 84 -12.69 -7.63 -22.41
C GLU A 84 -11.99 -8.86 -21.83
N SER A 85 -11.34 -8.77 -20.66
CA SER A 85 -10.70 -9.94 -20.06
C SER A 85 -11.74 -10.86 -19.41
N ILE A 86 -11.46 -12.17 -19.44
CA ILE A 86 -12.26 -13.23 -18.77
C ILE A 86 -12.43 -12.93 -17.28
N GLU A 87 -11.50 -12.20 -16.68
CA GLU A 87 -11.48 -11.82 -15.26
C GLU A 87 -11.97 -10.37 -15.11
N SER A 88 -13.27 -10.17 -15.00
CA SER A 88 -13.85 -8.83 -14.78
C SER A 88 -13.49 -8.28 -13.38
N PRO A 89 -13.58 -6.96 -13.17
CA PRO A 89 -13.44 -6.35 -11.84
C PRO A 89 -14.34 -7.00 -10.78
N GLN A 90 -15.57 -7.31 -11.12
CA GLN A 90 -16.54 -7.97 -10.25
C GLN A 90 -16.13 -9.42 -9.94
N TRP A 91 -15.52 -10.12 -10.89
CA TRP A 91 -14.96 -11.45 -10.64
C TRP A 91 -13.82 -11.39 -9.64
N GLU A 92 -12.88 -10.44 -9.76
CA GLU A 92 -11.79 -10.28 -8.78
C GLU A 92 -12.31 -10.00 -7.37
N LEU A 93 -13.31 -9.11 -7.24
CA LEU A 93 -13.95 -8.85 -5.95
C LEU A 93 -14.61 -10.13 -5.40
N LYS A 94 -15.39 -10.84 -6.23
CA LYS A 94 -16.06 -12.08 -5.84
C LYS A 94 -15.06 -13.15 -5.39
N GLU A 95 -13.89 -13.24 -6.02
CA GLU A 95 -12.86 -14.20 -5.63
C GLU A 95 -12.31 -13.88 -4.22
N LEU A 96 -12.04 -12.61 -3.88
CA LEU A 96 -11.62 -12.25 -2.53
C LEU A 96 -12.72 -12.52 -1.49
N LEU A 97 -13.97 -12.22 -1.82
CA LEU A 97 -15.12 -12.46 -0.93
C LEU A 97 -15.34 -13.96 -0.64
N LYS A 98 -14.99 -14.88 -1.56
CA LYS A 98 -15.03 -16.33 -1.31
C LYS A 98 -14.11 -16.79 -0.18
N TYR A 99 -13.02 -16.08 0.04
CA TYR A 99 -12.16 -16.33 1.20
C TYR A 99 -12.71 -15.74 2.49
N GLY A 100 -13.86 -15.02 2.43
CA GLY A 100 -14.55 -14.43 3.58
C GLY A 100 -13.86 -13.17 4.11
N PHE A 101 -13.09 -12.44 3.30
CA PHE A 101 -12.58 -11.11 3.65
C PHE A 101 -13.68 -10.05 3.57
N ASN A 102 -13.61 -9.05 4.44
CA ASN A 102 -14.53 -7.92 4.45
C ASN A 102 -13.95 -6.77 3.58
N ILE A 103 -14.13 -6.87 2.26
CA ILE A 103 -13.59 -5.91 1.30
C ILE A 103 -14.44 -4.65 1.25
N ARG A 104 -13.90 -3.52 1.69
CA ARG A 104 -14.58 -2.22 1.73
C ARG A 104 -14.03 -1.21 0.74
N GLY A 105 -12.83 -1.44 0.22
CA GLY A 105 -12.16 -0.54 -0.72
C GLY A 105 -11.39 -1.24 -1.81
N ALA A 106 -11.16 -0.52 -2.92
CA ALA A 106 -10.36 -0.98 -4.03
C ALA A 106 -9.42 0.11 -4.57
N THR A 107 -8.32 -0.35 -5.17
CA THR A 107 -7.34 0.49 -5.86
C THR A 107 -6.85 -0.22 -7.12
N PRO A 108 -6.48 0.51 -8.19
CA PRO A 108 -5.98 -0.12 -9.41
C PRO A 108 -4.53 -0.57 -9.23
N HIS A 109 -4.19 -1.72 -9.80
CA HIS A 109 -2.81 -2.16 -10.00
C HIS A 109 -2.29 -1.63 -11.34
N GLY A 110 -0.99 -1.35 -11.39
CA GLY A 110 -0.31 -0.92 -12.62
C GLY A 110 0.40 0.41 -12.49
N GLY A 111 1.11 0.80 -13.54
CA GLY A 111 1.79 2.09 -13.60
C GLY A 111 0.81 3.25 -13.78
N ILE A 112 1.31 4.48 -13.58
CA ILE A 112 0.53 5.71 -13.72
C ILE A 112 -0.20 5.78 -15.08
N PHE A 113 0.43 5.28 -16.14
CA PHE A 113 -0.15 5.30 -17.50
C PHE A 113 -1.28 4.29 -17.69
N GLU A 114 -1.23 3.14 -17.00
CA GLU A 114 -2.22 2.07 -17.11
C GLU A 114 -3.39 2.28 -16.17
N ALA A 115 -3.14 2.92 -15.01
CA ALA A 115 -4.10 3.14 -13.95
C ALA A 115 -4.57 4.60 -13.84
N SER A 116 -4.30 5.44 -14.85
CA SER A 116 -4.67 6.85 -14.87
C SER A 116 -5.90 7.11 -15.74
N GLY A 117 -6.64 8.15 -15.38
CA GLY A 117 -7.79 8.62 -16.15
C GLY A 117 -9.15 8.28 -15.55
N GLU A 118 -10.17 8.95 -16.05
CA GLU A 118 -11.54 8.83 -15.56
C GLU A 118 -12.10 7.40 -15.70
N LYS A 119 -11.74 6.71 -16.78
CA LYS A 119 -12.18 5.33 -17.05
C LYS A 119 -11.87 4.39 -15.88
N VAL A 120 -10.68 4.49 -15.30
CA VAL A 120 -10.27 3.66 -14.16
C VAL A 120 -11.14 3.93 -12.92
N TRP A 121 -11.42 5.21 -12.65
CA TRP A 121 -12.33 5.58 -11.57
C TRP A 121 -13.73 5.01 -11.75
N ARG A 122 -14.27 5.07 -12.99
CA ARG A 122 -15.58 4.48 -13.30
C ARG A 122 -15.59 2.97 -13.14
N VAL A 123 -14.52 2.28 -13.55
CA VAL A 123 -14.37 0.83 -13.34
C VAL A 123 -14.35 0.50 -11.84
N LEU A 124 -13.59 1.21 -11.03
CA LEU A 124 -13.56 1.00 -9.58
C LEU A 124 -14.95 1.26 -8.94
N ASP A 125 -15.65 2.29 -9.38
CA ASP A 125 -16.97 2.66 -8.87
C ASP A 125 -18.06 1.60 -9.16
N THR A 126 -17.89 0.81 -10.24
CA THR A 126 -18.82 -0.30 -10.55
C THR A 126 -18.78 -1.42 -9.51
N LEU A 127 -17.74 -1.49 -8.67
CA LEU A 127 -17.62 -2.47 -7.60
C LEU A 127 -18.55 -2.18 -6.41
N SER A 128 -19.15 -0.98 -6.35
CA SER A 128 -20.06 -0.56 -5.29
C SER A 128 -19.47 -0.72 -3.87
N LEU A 129 -18.17 -0.46 -3.73
CA LEU A 129 -17.47 -0.49 -2.45
C LEU A 129 -17.62 0.83 -1.72
N VAL A 130 -17.30 0.86 -0.43
CA VAL A 130 -17.42 2.08 0.40
C VAL A 130 -16.52 3.17 -0.13
N TYR A 131 -15.28 2.83 -0.48
CA TYR A 131 -14.31 3.79 -1.02
C TYR A 131 -13.49 3.20 -2.17
N VAL A 132 -12.95 4.10 -2.99
CA VAL A 132 -12.01 3.78 -4.05
C VAL A 132 -10.88 4.79 -4.08
N GLN A 133 -9.69 4.35 -4.52
CA GLN A 133 -8.54 5.21 -4.68
C GLN A 133 -7.89 5.00 -6.04
N GLY A 134 -7.82 6.06 -6.84
CA GLY A 134 -7.07 6.07 -8.11
C GLY A 134 -5.77 6.85 -8.02
N TYR A 135 -5.10 7.02 -9.16
CA TYR A 135 -3.82 7.74 -9.24
C TYR A 135 -3.96 9.23 -9.53
N ASN A 136 -5.08 9.65 -10.10
CA ASN A 136 -5.35 11.04 -10.47
C ASN A 136 -6.51 11.62 -9.65
N ASN A 137 -6.90 12.86 -9.94
CA ASN A 137 -8.09 13.43 -9.34
C ASN A 137 -9.33 12.63 -9.76
N PRO A 138 -10.25 12.36 -8.82
CA PRO A 138 -11.48 11.65 -9.12
C PRO A 138 -12.39 12.50 -10.02
N PRO A 139 -13.15 11.88 -10.93
CA PRO A 139 -14.24 12.56 -11.63
C PRO A 139 -15.39 12.84 -10.67
N PRO A 140 -16.29 13.76 -11.03
CA PRO A 140 -17.51 14.00 -10.25
C PRO A 140 -18.45 12.79 -10.26
N ASN A 141 -19.38 12.76 -9.31
CA ASN A 141 -20.51 11.82 -9.25
C ASN A 141 -20.10 10.33 -9.16
N LEU A 142 -19.06 10.01 -8.41
CA LEU A 142 -18.80 8.65 -7.98
C LEU A 142 -19.76 8.26 -6.84
N LYS A 143 -20.19 7.01 -6.82
CA LYS A 143 -20.99 6.43 -5.73
C LYS A 143 -20.13 6.13 -4.52
N SER A 144 -18.92 5.65 -4.77
CA SER A 144 -17.92 5.38 -3.74
C SER A 144 -17.21 6.64 -3.28
N ILE A 145 -16.77 6.67 -2.03
CA ILE A 145 -15.93 7.76 -1.50
C ILE A 145 -14.57 7.72 -2.22
N ALA A 146 -14.23 8.80 -2.90
CA ALA A 146 -12.95 8.90 -3.60
C ALA A 146 -11.86 9.37 -2.65
N LEU A 147 -10.87 8.52 -2.37
CA LEU A 147 -9.74 8.87 -1.54
C LEU A 147 -8.68 9.69 -2.30
N PRO A 148 -7.96 10.60 -1.59
CA PRO A 148 -6.92 11.43 -2.22
C PRO A 148 -5.75 10.57 -2.71
N GLN A 149 -4.95 11.18 -3.61
CA GLN A 149 -3.72 10.56 -4.11
C GLN A 149 -2.74 10.24 -2.97
N HIS A 150 -2.10 9.08 -3.07
CA HIS A 150 -1.03 8.67 -2.16
C HIS A 150 0.33 9.30 -2.49
N ILE A 151 1.27 9.14 -1.57
CA ILE A 151 2.69 9.37 -1.73
C ILE A 151 3.43 8.07 -1.44
N THR A 152 4.35 7.64 -2.31
CA THR A 152 4.97 6.31 -2.25
C THR A 152 6.35 6.37 -1.61
N LEU A 153 6.48 5.92 -0.36
CA LEU A 153 7.74 5.98 0.39
C LEU A 153 8.88 5.23 -0.29
N ASP A 154 8.67 3.97 -0.68
CA ASP A 154 9.69 3.13 -1.31
C ASP A 154 10.15 3.69 -2.67
N TRP A 155 9.28 4.40 -3.41
CA TRP A 155 9.67 5.07 -4.64
C TRP A 155 10.69 6.20 -4.39
N TYR A 156 10.48 7.03 -3.35
CA TYR A 156 11.42 8.09 -2.99
C TYR A 156 12.77 7.52 -2.56
N VAL A 157 12.75 6.49 -1.72
CA VAL A 157 13.98 5.81 -1.25
C VAL A 157 14.74 5.20 -2.41
N ARG A 158 14.05 4.53 -3.33
CA ARG A 158 14.66 3.91 -4.51
C ARG A 158 15.17 4.91 -5.54
N LYS A 159 14.49 6.03 -5.71
CA LYS A 159 14.87 7.06 -6.70
C LYS A 159 16.01 7.95 -6.23
N TYR A 160 16.01 8.33 -4.97
CA TYR A 160 16.93 9.36 -4.44
C TYR A 160 17.92 8.82 -3.40
N GLY A 161 17.89 7.52 -3.11
CA GLY A 161 18.66 6.88 -2.04
C GLY A 161 18.04 7.09 -0.65
N THR A 162 18.52 6.33 0.32
CA THR A 162 17.93 6.21 1.66
C THR A 162 17.72 7.54 2.36
N LYS A 163 18.81 8.25 2.65
CA LYS A 163 18.78 9.51 3.43
C LYS A 163 18.08 10.65 2.68
N ARG A 164 18.48 10.87 1.43
CA ARG A 164 17.92 11.95 0.60
C ARG A 164 16.47 11.69 0.24
N GLY A 165 16.14 10.46 -0.16
CA GLY A 165 14.78 10.06 -0.52
C GLY A 165 13.81 10.21 0.64
N TYR A 166 14.21 9.77 1.84
CA TYR A 166 13.40 9.94 3.03
C TYR A 166 13.14 11.43 3.37
N LYS A 167 14.19 12.27 3.30
CA LYS A 167 14.04 13.72 3.55
C LYS A 167 13.07 14.39 2.57
N ILE A 168 13.19 14.07 1.26
CA ILE A 168 12.29 14.61 0.24
C ILE A 168 10.86 14.12 0.48
N PHE A 169 10.69 12.82 0.75
CA PHE A 169 9.40 12.23 1.09
C PHE A 169 8.71 12.94 2.27
N LEU A 170 9.43 13.15 3.38
CA LEU A 170 8.88 13.83 4.56
C LEU A 170 8.44 15.27 4.24
N ASN A 171 9.23 16.00 3.47
CA ASN A 171 8.87 17.36 3.06
C ASN A 171 7.58 17.38 2.23
N ASP A 172 7.47 16.48 1.26
CA ASP A 172 6.28 16.38 0.41
C ASP A 172 5.06 15.91 1.20
N LEU A 173 5.24 14.98 2.14
CA LEU A 173 4.18 14.54 3.06
C LEU A 173 3.68 15.68 3.94
N LYS A 174 4.58 16.40 4.62
CA LYS A 174 4.22 17.54 5.48
C LYS A 174 3.52 18.65 4.70
N LYS A 175 3.96 18.92 3.47
CA LYS A 175 3.29 19.87 2.56
C LYS A 175 1.87 19.43 2.20
N ARG A 176 1.61 18.14 1.99
CA ARG A 176 0.25 17.62 1.74
C ARG A 176 -0.62 17.74 2.98
N LEU A 177 -0.10 17.34 4.13
CA LEU A 177 -0.81 17.41 5.41
C LEU A 177 -1.19 18.85 5.77
N SER A 178 -0.26 19.81 5.60
CA SER A 178 -0.55 21.25 5.86
C SER A 178 -1.64 21.82 4.96
N LYS A 179 -1.79 21.30 3.73
CA LYS A 179 -2.81 21.78 2.79
C LYS A 179 -4.19 21.15 2.95
N LYS A 180 -4.22 19.86 3.32
CA LYS A 180 -5.46 19.05 3.26
C LYS A 180 -5.84 18.42 4.59
N GLY A 181 -5.00 18.53 5.63
CA GLY A 181 -5.20 17.83 6.90
C GLY A 181 -5.07 16.30 6.80
N THR A 182 -5.02 15.77 5.58
CA THR A 182 -4.95 14.31 5.33
C THR A 182 -3.92 13.97 4.28
N ALA A 183 -3.29 12.79 4.42
CA ALA A 183 -2.41 12.21 3.41
C ALA A 183 -2.52 10.68 3.42
N ILE A 184 -2.14 10.03 2.30
CA ILE A 184 -2.04 8.57 2.21
C ILE A 184 -0.61 8.22 1.85
N ILE A 185 -0.01 7.32 2.63
CA ILE A 185 1.33 6.77 2.39
C ILE A 185 1.18 5.37 1.81
N LEU A 186 1.80 5.16 0.65
CA LEU A 186 1.90 3.86 0.00
C LEU A 186 3.28 3.27 0.20
N THR A 187 3.33 1.97 0.49
CA THR A 187 4.53 1.12 0.36
C THR A 187 4.15 -0.23 -0.26
N HIS A 188 5.18 -0.98 -0.70
CA HIS A 188 5.01 -2.34 -1.21
C HIS A 188 5.72 -3.31 -0.25
N PRO A 189 5.00 -4.30 0.33
CA PRO A 189 5.54 -5.20 1.36
C PRO A 189 6.79 -5.99 0.93
N GLU A 190 6.94 -6.30 -0.36
CA GLU A 190 8.14 -6.99 -0.84
C GLU A 190 9.44 -6.23 -0.57
N TYR A 191 9.41 -4.90 -0.52
CA TYR A 191 10.61 -4.10 -0.26
C TYR A 191 11.03 -4.06 1.21
N PHE A 192 10.23 -4.63 2.12
CA PHE A 192 10.61 -4.85 3.52
C PHE A 192 11.47 -6.10 3.71
N VAL A 193 11.47 -6.99 2.71
CA VAL A 193 12.16 -8.29 2.76
C VAL A 193 13.08 -8.54 1.56
N LEU A 194 13.05 -7.68 0.55
CA LEU A 194 13.94 -7.71 -0.61
C LEU A 194 14.83 -6.48 -0.61
N SER A 195 16.10 -6.68 -0.95
CA SER A 195 17.05 -5.58 -1.13
C SER A 195 16.57 -4.59 -2.18
N THR A 196 16.49 -3.32 -1.81
CA THR A 196 16.18 -2.22 -2.74
C THR A 196 17.42 -1.76 -3.53
N GLY A 197 18.63 -2.03 -3.05
CA GLY A 197 19.85 -1.46 -3.60
C GLY A 197 20.29 -2.07 -4.91
N ILE A 198 20.38 -3.39 -4.99
CA ILE A 198 20.77 -4.08 -6.23
C ILE A 198 19.79 -3.82 -7.37
N LEU A 199 18.49 -3.73 -7.06
CA LEU A 199 17.45 -3.49 -8.05
C LEU A 199 17.28 -2.01 -8.42
N GLY A 200 17.63 -1.11 -7.51
CA GLY A 200 17.62 0.34 -7.75
C GLY A 200 18.81 0.81 -8.59
N SER A 201 19.96 0.16 -8.47
CA SER A 201 21.19 0.50 -9.22
C SER A 201 21.16 -0.01 -10.67
N LEU A 202 20.44 -1.08 -10.93
CA LEU A 202 20.20 -1.56 -12.28
C LEU A 202 19.06 -0.75 -12.90
N LYS A 203 19.37 0.22 -13.76
CA LYS A 203 18.39 0.98 -14.54
C LYS A 203 17.71 0.05 -15.58
N PRO A 204 16.70 -0.74 -15.27
CA PRO A 204 16.02 -1.55 -16.24
C PRO A 204 14.98 -0.69 -16.97
N ARG A 205 14.99 -0.78 -18.28
CA ARG A 205 14.08 -0.03 -19.15
C ARG A 205 12.60 -0.46 -19.08
N SER A 206 12.27 -1.53 -18.34
CA SER A 206 10.90 -1.97 -18.18
C SER A 206 10.64 -2.65 -16.81
N TYR A 207 9.44 -2.43 -16.26
CA TYR A 207 8.94 -3.08 -15.03
C TYR A 207 8.94 -4.62 -15.13
N GLY A 208 8.58 -5.16 -16.31
CA GLY A 208 8.56 -6.60 -16.55
C GLY A 208 9.93 -7.28 -16.46
N PHE A 209 11.01 -6.58 -16.81
CA PHE A 209 12.38 -7.08 -16.65
C PHE A 209 12.76 -7.17 -15.17
N ARG A 210 12.41 -6.17 -14.37
CA ARG A 210 12.66 -6.16 -12.90
C ARG A 210 12.00 -7.33 -12.21
N VAL A 211 10.73 -7.60 -12.53
CA VAL A 211 9.97 -8.73 -11.93
C VAL A 211 10.56 -10.08 -12.35
N ARG A 212 10.98 -10.24 -13.62
CA ARG A 212 11.65 -11.48 -14.08
C ARG A 212 13.00 -11.68 -13.40
N MET A 213 13.79 -10.62 -13.25
CA MET A 213 15.08 -10.68 -12.59
C MET A 213 14.94 -10.97 -11.09
N LEU A 214 13.94 -10.39 -10.41
CA LEU A 214 13.58 -10.74 -9.02
C LEU A 214 13.22 -12.21 -8.87
N LYS A 215 12.42 -12.76 -9.80
CA LYS A 215 12.11 -14.19 -9.83
C LYS A 215 13.35 -15.08 -10.04
N TYR A 216 14.31 -14.60 -10.83
CA TYR A 216 15.55 -15.32 -11.11
C TYR A 216 16.51 -15.28 -9.92
N LEU A 217 16.68 -14.10 -9.30
CA LEU A 217 17.53 -13.92 -8.11
C LEU A 217 16.98 -14.66 -6.88
N ASN A 218 15.66 -14.79 -6.75
CA ASN A 218 15.04 -15.64 -5.72
C ASN A 218 15.34 -17.14 -5.88
N LYS A 219 15.66 -17.60 -7.10
CA LYS A 219 16.08 -19.00 -7.35
C LYS A 219 17.56 -19.24 -7.04
N LEU A 220 18.37 -18.18 -7.09
CA LEU A 220 19.84 -18.26 -6.94
C LEU A 220 20.26 -17.92 -5.50
N THR A 221 19.59 -18.35 -4.46
CA THR A 221 20.03 -18.33 -3.04
C THR A 221 21.28 -17.45 -2.72
N ILE A 222 21.34 -16.22 -3.26
CA ILE A 222 22.43 -15.28 -2.97
C ILE A 222 22.06 -14.55 -1.67
N ILE A 223 22.14 -15.29 -0.58
CA ILE A 223 21.79 -14.88 0.79
C ILE A 223 22.71 -13.81 1.40
N PRO A 224 24.02 -13.69 1.12
CA PRO A 224 24.85 -12.78 1.90
C PRO A 224 24.72 -11.28 1.56
N LEU A 225 24.38 -10.91 0.31
CA LEU A 225 24.28 -9.52 -0.11
C LEU A 225 22.95 -8.84 0.25
N THR A 226 21.94 -9.64 0.55
CA THR A 226 20.59 -9.15 0.88
C THR A 226 20.47 -8.65 2.32
N PHE A 227 21.33 -9.08 3.25
CA PHE A 227 21.18 -8.80 4.68
C PHE A 227 21.38 -7.32 5.07
N LEU A 228 22.27 -6.60 4.40
CA LEU A 228 22.58 -5.20 4.72
C LEU A 228 21.52 -4.21 4.21
N GLU A 229 20.83 -4.54 3.11
CA GLU A 229 19.88 -3.64 2.45
C GLU A 229 18.41 -3.92 2.82
N ILE A 230 18.07 -5.14 3.27
CA ILE A 230 16.73 -5.51 3.77
C ILE A 230 16.32 -4.64 4.96
N ARG A 231 17.26 -4.28 5.82
CA ARG A 231 16.99 -3.45 7.00
C ARG A 231 16.59 -2.02 6.66
N VAL A 232 16.98 -1.53 5.47
CA VAL A 232 16.87 -0.11 5.15
C VAL A 232 15.42 0.36 5.05
N LEU A 233 14.53 -0.31 4.29
CA LEU A 233 13.13 0.16 4.21
C LEU A 233 12.38 -0.07 5.51
N SER A 234 12.62 -1.20 6.18
CA SER A 234 12.03 -1.50 7.49
C SER A 234 12.42 -0.45 8.53
N ASP A 235 13.69 -0.06 8.57
CA ASP A 235 14.19 0.94 9.51
C ASP A 235 13.64 2.35 9.19
N ILE A 236 13.57 2.70 7.90
CA ILE A 236 12.99 3.98 7.46
C ILE A 236 11.51 4.05 7.81
N TYR A 237 10.76 2.97 7.58
CA TYR A 237 9.35 2.91 7.88
C TYR A 237 9.10 3.02 9.39
N ALA A 238 9.84 2.26 10.20
CA ALA A 238 9.79 2.36 11.66
C ALA A 238 10.14 3.77 12.16
N LYS A 239 11.20 4.38 11.60
CA LYS A 239 11.57 5.76 11.89
C LYS A 239 10.47 6.74 11.54
N MET A 240 9.85 6.60 10.37
CA MET A 240 8.73 7.44 9.93
C MET A 240 7.56 7.36 10.90
N LEU A 241 7.15 6.14 11.29
CA LEU A 241 6.08 5.96 12.28
C LEU A 241 6.42 6.60 13.61
N SER A 242 7.66 6.42 14.09
CA SER A 242 8.14 7.04 15.34
C SER A 242 8.11 8.56 15.29
N GLU A 243 8.56 9.17 14.18
CA GLU A 243 8.62 10.64 14.04
C GLU A 243 7.24 11.29 13.89
N LEU A 244 6.28 10.57 13.29
CA LEU A 244 4.99 11.16 12.93
C LEU A 244 3.86 10.86 13.93
N LYS A 245 3.96 9.81 14.75
CA LYS A 245 2.86 9.36 15.63
C LYS A 245 2.46 10.37 16.69
N GLU A 246 3.37 11.25 17.11
CA GLU A 246 3.08 12.29 18.10
C GLU A 246 2.26 13.44 17.50
N GLU A 247 2.47 13.74 16.21
CA GLU A 247 1.81 14.86 15.52
C GLU A 247 0.55 14.43 14.76
N TYR A 248 0.48 13.16 14.32
CA TYR A 248 -0.57 12.68 13.38
C TYR A 248 -1.26 11.42 13.92
N VAL A 249 -2.51 11.22 13.44
CA VAL A 249 -3.27 9.98 13.66
C VAL A 249 -3.09 9.08 12.45
N PHE A 250 -2.65 7.84 12.67
CA PHE A 250 -2.63 6.82 11.62
C PHE A 250 -3.96 6.06 11.56
N LYS A 251 -4.42 5.77 10.36
CA LYS A 251 -5.70 5.11 10.10
C LYS A 251 -5.59 4.10 8.94
N THR A 252 -6.44 3.08 8.96
CA THR A 252 -6.75 2.31 7.75
C THR A 252 -7.43 3.21 6.73
N LEU A 253 -7.46 2.81 5.46
CA LEU A 253 -8.13 3.64 4.45
C LEU A 253 -9.65 3.65 4.59
N TYR A 254 -10.23 2.59 5.13
CA TYR A 254 -11.65 2.60 5.48
C TYR A 254 -11.97 3.63 6.57
N GLU A 255 -11.23 3.64 7.66
CA GLU A 255 -11.41 4.64 8.72
C GLU A 255 -11.19 6.07 8.20
N LEU A 256 -10.17 6.28 7.33
CA LEU A 256 -9.92 7.57 6.68
C LEU A 256 -11.10 7.97 5.79
N SER A 257 -11.68 7.04 5.04
CA SER A 257 -12.84 7.32 4.16
C SER A 257 -14.04 7.82 4.95
N LEU A 258 -14.30 7.24 6.11
CA LEU A 258 -15.39 7.67 7.00
C LEU A 258 -15.17 9.08 7.57
N LEU A 259 -13.91 9.51 7.75
CA LEU A 259 -13.60 10.87 8.18
C LEU A 259 -13.85 11.87 7.04
N ILE A 260 -13.42 11.53 5.81
CA ILE A 260 -13.59 12.39 4.63
C ILE A 260 -15.06 12.58 4.25
N SER A 261 -15.90 11.55 4.42
CA SER A 261 -17.32 11.64 4.10
C SER A 261 -18.14 12.53 5.02
N ARG A 262 -17.58 12.92 6.17
CA ARG A 262 -18.23 13.78 7.18
C ARG A 262 -17.85 15.27 7.04
N THR A 263 -16.87 15.57 6.19
CA THR A 263 -16.42 16.93 5.88
C THR A 263 -17.02 17.45 4.58
#